data_54b957829bddfc77eab6dddf21f7a79f
#
_entry.id   54b957829bddfc77eab6dddf21f7a79f
#
_cell.length_a   1.000
_cell.length_b   1.000
_cell.length_c   1.000
_cell.angle_alpha   90.00
_cell.angle_beta   90.00
_cell.angle_gamma   90.00
#
_symmetry.space_group_name_H-M   'P 1'
#
loop_
_entity.id
_entity.type
_entity.pdbx_description
1 polymer ?
#
loop_
_entity_poly.entity_id
_entity_poly.type
_entity_poly.pdbx_seq_one_letter_code
_entity_poly.pdbx_strand_id
1 'polypeptide(L)'
;MIEIAIDWKGLYQAFQSSASEYRCFLSLDSGEVLRLRNGDAGMEAIDRAPSRFVAIEIVPSRIQYQWVSEFVDTVEYEPIKVRLEAAINGKGAFRRFKDILLTLPDERRRWFEFRDRRMRARVREWIEENGIEPTNEPDWGEDAV
;
A
#
# COMPACT_ATOMS: atom_id res chain seq x y z
N MET A 1 17.07 -15.59 -8.38
CA MET A 1 16.60 -14.26 -8.02
C MET A 1 16.58 -13.36 -9.25
N ILE A 2 15.55 -12.58 -9.39
CA ILE A 2 15.36 -11.73 -10.58
C ILE A 2 15.91 -10.35 -10.30
N GLU A 3 16.89 -9.92 -11.10
CA GLU A 3 17.50 -8.59 -10.98
C GLU A 3 16.91 -7.67 -12.04
N ILE A 4 16.13 -6.69 -11.61
CA ILE A 4 15.50 -5.69 -12.50
C ILE A 4 15.40 -4.33 -11.82
N ALA A 5 15.37 -3.29 -12.64
CA ALA A 5 15.05 -1.96 -12.16
C ALA A 5 13.52 -1.87 -11.98
N ILE A 6 13.09 -1.36 -10.85
CA ILE A 6 11.68 -1.29 -10.48
C ILE A 6 11.14 0.12 -10.67
N ASP A 7 9.94 0.23 -11.23
CA ASP A 7 9.13 1.45 -11.18
C ASP A 7 8.51 1.57 -9.79
N TRP A 8 9.29 2.08 -8.84
CA TRP A 8 8.89 2.18 -7.45
C TRP A 8 7.65 3.02 -7.24
N LYS A 9 7.55 4.13 -7.97
CA LYS A 9 6.39 5.02 -7.85
C LYS A 9 5.11 4.32 -8.31
N GLY A 10 5.17 3.66 -9.47
CA GLY A 10 4.04 2.90 -9.99
C GLY A 10 3.64 1.75 -9.08
N LEU A 11 4.63 1.05 -8.53
CA LEU A 11 4.40 -0.06 -7.62
C LEU A 11 3.72 0.42 -6.33
N TYR A 12 4.22 1.50 -5.74
CA TYR A 12 3.64 2.07 -4.53
C TYR A 12 2.19 2.51 -4.78
N GLN A 13 1.93 3.16 -5.91
CA GLN A 13 0.58 3.58 -6.30
C GLN A 13 -0.37 2.39 -6.48
N ALA A 14 0.14 1.29 -7.05
CA ALA A 14 -0.67 0.08 -7.23
C ALA A 14 -1.10 -0.54 -5.90
N PHE A 15 -0.21 -0.54 -4.90
CA PHE A 15 -0.54 -1.03 -3.56
C PHE A 15 -1.59 -0.17 -2.85
N GLN A 16 -1.68 1.10 -3.20
CA GLN A 16 -2.67 2.01 -2.64
C GLN A 16 -4.01 2.01 -3.35
N SER A 17 -4.05 1.45 -4.56
CA SER A 17 -5.25 1.51 -5.40
C SER A 17 -6.39 0.72 -4.77
N SER A 18 -7.56 1.33 -4.71
CA SER A 18 -8.79 0.67 -4.25
C SER A 18 -9.78 0.45 -5.38
N ALA A 19 -9.40 0.78 -6.61
CA ALA A 19 -10.29 0.66 -7.77
C ALA A 19 -10.40 -0.81 -8.19
N SER A 20 -11.56 -1.41 -7.95
CA SER A 20 -11.83 -2.83 -8.21
C SER A 20 -11.90 -3.18 -9.70
N GLU A 21 -12.08 -2.19 -10.56
CA GLU A 21 -12.20 -2.39 -12.01
C GLU A 21 -10.84 -2.57 -12.70
N TYR A 22 -9.74 -2.30 -11.99
CA TYR A 22 -8.39 -2.45 -12.51
C TYR A 22 -7.65 -3.57 -11.79
N ARG A 23 -6.78 -4.23 -12.54
CA ARG A 23 -5.81 -5.18 -12.00
C ARG A 23 -4.42 -4.66 -12.32
N CYS A 24 -3.54 -4.72 -11.34
CA CYS A 24 -2.16 -4.26 -11.50
C CYS A 24 -1.21 -5.45 -11.48
N PHE A 25 -0.19 -5.37 -12.33
CA PHE A 25 0.83 -6.42 -12.48
C PHE A 25 2.20 -5.78 -12.57
N LEU A 26 3.20 -6.46 -12.02
CA LEU A 26 4.60 -6.09 -12.24
C LEU A 26 5.18 -6.98 -13.32
N SER A 27 5.77 -6.36 -14.34
CA SER A 27 6.50 -7.10 -15.37
C SER A 27 7.88 -7.49 -14.82
N LEU A 28 8.19 -8.77 -14.85
CA LEU A 28 9.51 -9.27 -14.42
C LEU A 28 10.59 -9.05 -15.47
N ASP A 29 10.21 -8.70 -16.71
CA ASP A 29 11.15 -8.38 -17.78
C ASP A 29 11.62 -6.93 -17.72
N SER A 30 10.72 -5.99 -17.40
CA SER A 30 11.01 -4.55 -17.47
C SER A 30 10.98 -3.83 -16.14
N GLY A 31 10.34 -4.43 -15.12
CA GLY A 31 10.12 -3.76 -13.84
C GLY A 31 9.00 -2.72 -13.87
N GLU A 32 8.29 -2.61 -14.99
CA GLU A 32 7.16 -1.69 -15.13
C GLU A 32 5.90 -2.25 -14.49
N VAL A 33 5.05 -1.35 -14.02
CA VAL A 33 3.76 -1.69 -13.46
C VAL A 33 2.68 -1.48 -14.51
N LEU A 34 1.88 -2.52 -14.75
CA LEU A 34 0.77 -2.49 -15.69
C LEU A 34 -0.54 -2.37 -14.92
N ARG A 35 -1.37 -1.43 -15.31
CA ARG A 35 -2.71 -1.23 -14.76
C ARG A 35 -3.72 -1.50 -15.85
N LEU A 36 -4.45 -2.59 -15.72
CA LEU A 36 -5.29 -3.13 -16.80
C LEU A 36 -6.72 -3.36 -16.34
N ARG A 37 -7.65 -3.18 -17.28
CA ARG A 37 -9.03 -3.60 -17.12
C ARG A 37 -9.23 -4.96 -17.76
N ASN A 38 -10.25 -5.69 -17.37
CA ASN A 38 -10.64 -6.90 -18.04
C ASN A 38 -10.97 -6.57 -19.51
N GLY A 39 -10.41 -7.34 -20.43
CA GLY A 39 -10.61 -7.14 -21.87
C GLY A 39 -9.57 -6.26 -22.53
N ASP A 40 -8.68 -5.61 -21.78
CA ASP A 40 -7.58 -4.85 -22.37
C ASP A 40 -6.60 -5.79 -23.08
N ALA A 41 -5.96 -5.30 -24.15
CA ALA A 41 -4.99 -6.07 -24.92
C ALA A 41 -3.82 -6.57 -24.06
N GLY A 42 -3.43 -5.80 -23.05
CA GLY A 42 -2.37 -6.21 -22.11
C GLY A 42 -2.71 -7.46 -21.32
N MET A 43 -3.99 -7.74 -21.07
CA MET A 43 -4.41 -8.97 -20.39
C MET A 43 -4.06 -10.21 -21.19
N GLU A 44 -4.13 -10.15 -22.51
CA GLU A 44 -3.73 -11.26 -23.38
C GLU A 44 -2.24 -11.59 -23.22
N ALA A 45 -1.40 -10.58 -23.12
CA ALA A 45 0.03 -10.77 -22.93
C ALA A 45 0.31 -11.49 -21.60
N ILE A 46 -0.44 -11.15 -20.56
CA ILE A 46 -0.31 -11.80 -19.25
C ILE A 46 -0.77 -13.25 -19.33
N ASP A 47 -1.89 -13.51 -19.98
CA ASP A 47 -2.44 -14.88 -20.15
C ASP A 47 -1.49 -15.79 -20.93
N ARG A 48 -0.76 -15.24 -21.92
CA ARG A 48 0.20 -16.00 -22.71
C ARG A 48 1.47 -16.36 -21.96
N ALA A 49 1.90 -15.51 -21.05
CA ALA A 49 3.15 -15.68 -20.33
C ALA A 49 3.00 -15.30 -18.86
N PRO A 50 2.15 -16.01 -18.11
CA PRO A 50 1.83 -15.64 -16.72
C PRO A 50 3.06 -15.64 -15.79
N SER A 51 4.08 -16.44 -16.10
CA SER A 51 5.30 -16.49 -15.28
C SER A 51 6.17 -15.24 -15.40
N ARG A 52 5.88 -14.36 -16.36
CA ARG A 52 6.62 -13.10 -16.55
C ARG A 52 6.02 -11.92 -15.81
N PHE A 53 4.88 -12.13 -15.16
CA PHE A 53 4.15 -11.07 -14.47
C PHE A 53 3.77 -11.53 -13.07
N VAL A 54 3.75 -10.58 -12.15
CA VAL A 54 3.28 -10.85 -10.78
C VAL A 54 2.09 -9.94 -10.49
N ALA A 55 0.97 -10.54 -10.12
CA ALA A 55 -0.21 -9.77 -9.73
C ALA A 55 0.07 -9.00 -8.44
N ILE A 56 -0.29 -7.72 -8.44
CA ILE A 56 -0.12 -6.86 -7.27
C ILE A 56 -1.45 -6.82 -6.53
N GLU A 57 -1.45 -7.28 -5.29
CA GLU A 57 -2.63 -7.27 -4.46
C GLU A 57 -2.65 -6.03 -3.58
N ILE A 58 -3.81 -5.38 -3.47
CA ILE A 58 -3.99 -4.26 -2.55
C ILE A 58 -3.87 -4.78 -1.12
N VAL A 59 -3.49 -3.89 -0.21
CA VAL A 59 -3.38 -4.24 1.20
C VAL A 59 -4.79 -4.54 1.73
N PRO A 60 -5.01 -5.72 2.32
CA PRO A 60 -6.33 -6.07 2.85
C PRO A 60 -6.82 -5.10 3.91
N SER A 61 -8.13 -4.89 3.97
CA SER A 61 -8.75 -3.98 4.95
C SER A 61 -8.38 -4.34 6.39
N ARG A 62 -8.27 -5.63 6.71
CA ARG A 62 -7.89 -6.07 8.06
C ARG A 62 -6.48 -5.60 8.45
N ILE A 63 -5.56 -5.56 7.50
CA ILE A 63 -4.20 -5.07 7.74
C ILE A 63 -4.20 -3.55 7.90
N GLN A 64 -4.96 -2.84 7.06
CA GLN A 64 -5.10 -1.40 7.18
C GLN A 64 -5.75 -1.02 8.51
N TYR A 65 -6.72 -1.79 8.96
CA TYR A 65 -7.33 -1.60 10.28
C TYR A 65 -6.31 -1.79 11.42
N GLN A 66 -5.43 -2.78 11.30
CA GLN A 66 -4.35 -2.97 12.27
C GLN A 66 -3.45 -1.73 12.33
N TRP A 67 -3.13 -1.14 11.20
CA TRP A 67 -2.33 0.08 11.15
C TRP A 67 -3.03 1.24 11.85
N VAL A 68 -4.33 1.39 11.62
CA VAL A 68 -5.13 2.42 12.30
C VAL A 68 -5.09 2.20 13.82
N SER A 69 -5.32 0.98 14.26
CA SER A 69 -5.31 0.62 15.67
C SER A 69 -3.94 0.89 16.31
N GLU A 70 -2.87 0.49 15.66
CA GLU A 70 -1.51 0.74 16.13
C GLU A 70 -1.18 2.23 16.19
N PHE A 71 -1.65 2.99 15.21
CA PHE A 71 -1.47 4.44 15.20
C PHE A 71 -2.18 5.08 16.39
N VAL A 72 -3.42 4.69 16.65
CA VAL A 72 -4.21 5.22 17.77
C VAL A 72 -3.48 4.99 19.09
N ASP A 73 -2.82 3.84 19.23
CA ASP A 73 -2.02 3.54 20.43
C ASP A 73 -0.85 4.50 20.63
N THR A 74 -0.38 5.16 19.56
CA THR A 74 0.73 6.14 19.64
C THR A 74 0.28 7.54 20.04
N VAL A 75 -1.01 7.80 20.10
CA VAL A 75 -1.54 9.13 20.43
C VAL A 75 -1.36 9.38 21.93
N GLU A 76 -0.63 10.43 22.26
CA GLU A 76 -0.26 10.73 23.66
C GLU A 76 -1.33 11.52 24.41
N TYR A 77 -2.03 12.43 23.71
CA TYR A 77 -3.05 13.25 24.34
C TYR A 77 -4.32 12.42 24.58
N GLU A 78 -4.55 12.12 25.84
CA GLU A 78 -5.60 11.17 26.27
C GLU A 78 -7.00 11.48 25.71
N PRO A 79 -7.49 12.74 25.75
CA PRO A 79 -8.83 13.04 25.20
C PRO A 79 -8.98 12.68 23.73
N ILE A 80 -7.94 12.91 22.92
CA ILE A 80 -7.95 12.54 21.49
C ILE A 80 -7.88 11.03 21.34
N LYS A 81 -7.00 10.38 22.11
CA LYS A 81 -6.84 8.93 22.06
C LYS A 81 -8.15 8.21 22.36
N VAL A 82 -8.84 8.60 23.42
CA VAL A 82 -10.14 8.01 23.79
C VAL A 82 -11.17 8.20 22.68
N ARG A 83 -11.19 9.37 22.08
CA ARG A 83 -12.11 9.68 20.99
C ARG A 83 -11.85 8.79 19.76
N LEU A 84 -10.57 8.60 19.41
CA LEU A 84 -10.18 7.75 18.29
C LEU A 84 -10.45 6.27 18.59
N GLU A 85 -10.15 5.80 19.79
CA GLU A 85 -10.44 4.43 20.21
C GLU A 85 -11.93 4.11 20.07
N ALA A 86 -12.79 5.03 20.48
CA ALA A 86 -14.23 4.86 20.33
C ALA A 86 -14.66 4.84 18.86
N ALA A 87 -14.02 5.65 18.02
CA ALA A 87 -14.37 5.78 16.60
C ALA A 87 -14.05 4.53 15.79
N ILE A 88 -13.02 3.78 16.16
CA ILE A 88 -12.55 2.62 15.38
C ILE A 88 -13.21 1.31 15.78
N ASN A 89 -14.22 1.34 16.63
CA ASN A 89 -14.99 0.16 16.99
C ASN A 89 -16.12 -0.08 16.00
N GLY A 90 -16.15 -1.28 15.43
CA GLY A 90 -17.24 -1.76 14.58
C GLY A 90 -17.28 -1.17 13.19
N LYS A 91 -18.43 -1.29 12.54
CA LYS A 91 -18.63 -0.85 11.17
C LYS A 91 -18.44 0.66 11.02
N GLY A 92 -17.87 1.07 9.89
CA GLY A 92 -17.63 2.49 9.62
C GLY A 92 -16.41 3.06 10.33
N ALA A 93 -15.54 2.21 10.88
CA ALA A 93 -14.34 2.63 11.62
C ALA A 93 -13.44 3.54 10.79
N PHE A 94 -13.13 3.17 9.54
CA PHE A 94 -12.26 3.96 8.67
C PHE A 94 -12.82 5.35 8.42
N ARG A 95 -14.11 5.43 8.14
CA ARG A 95 -14.77 6.71 7.86
C ARG A 95 -14.74 7.61 9.09
N ARG A 96 -15.13 7.08 10.25
CA ARG A 96 -15.14 7.85 11.49
C ARG A 96 -13.73 8.32 11.86
N PHE A 97 -12.74 7.45 11.70
CA PHE A 97 -11.34 7.77 11.95
C PHE A 97 -10.88 8.94 11.08
N LYS A 98 -11.12 8.85 9.77
CA LYS A 98 -10.77 9.92 8.82
C LYS A 98 -11.49 11.23 9.12
N ASP A 99 -12.78 11.16 9.46
CA ASP A 99 -13.58 12.33 9.77
C ASP A 99 -13.02 13.08 10.98
N ILE A 100 -12.61 12.35 12.01
CA ILE A 100 -12.00 12.96 13.20
C ILE A 100 -10.65 13.59 12.84
N LEU A 101 -9.83 12.90 12.06
CA LEU A 101 -8.52 13.44 11.67
C LEU A 101 -8.63 14.72 10.84
N LEU A 102 -9.73 14.91 10.10
CA LEU A 102 -9.95 16.15 9.36
C LEU A 102 -9.97 17.38 10.28
N THR A 103 -10.35 17.20 11.53
CA THR A 103 -10.38 18.28 12.52
C THR A 103 -9.07 18.39 13.32
N LEU A 104 -8.10 17.50 13.07
CA LEU A 104 -6.85 17.39 13.82
C LEU A 104 -5.66 17.38 12.86
N PRO A 105 -5.25 18.54 12.31
CA PRO A 105 -4.21 18.59 11.26
C PRO A 105 -2.89 17.93 11.64
N ASP A 106 -2.44 18.07 12.89
CA ASP A 106 -1.16 17.49 13.32
C ASP A 106 -1.24 15.97 13.40
N GLU A 107 -2.33 15.44 13.96
CA GLU A 107 -2.54 13.98 14.02
C GLU A 107 -2.76 13.40 12.63
N ARG A 108 -3.44 14.14 11.77
CA ARG A 108 -3.64 13.72 10.37
C ARG A 108 -2.30 13.57 9.65
N ARG A 109 -1.39 14.53 9.82
CA ARG A 109 -0.05 14.47 9.25
C ARG A 109 0.73 13.27 9.79
N ARG A 110 0.68 13.03 11.09
CA ARG A 110 1.33 11.88 11.73
C ARG A 110 0.77 10.57 11.18
N TRP A 111 -0.54 10.50 10.96
CA TRP A 111 -1.18 9.32 10.39
C TRP A 111 -0.67 9.03 8.98
N PHE A 112 -0.58 10.04 8.11
CA PHE A 112 -0.09 9.83 6.76
C PHE A 112 1.37 9.37 6.76
N GLU A 113 2.21 9.92 7.60
CA GLU A 113 3.60 9.48 7.74
C GLU A 113 3.69 8.04 8.24
N PHE A 114 2.89 7.69 9.23
CA PHE A 114 2.81 6.34 9.79
C PHE A 114 2.36 5.34 8.72
N ARG A 115 1.28 5.65 8.03
CA ARG A 115 0.72 4.82 6.97
C ARG A 115 1.71 4.63 5.82
N ASP A 116 2.36 5.69 5.40
CA ASP A 116 3.34 5.63 4.31
C ASP A 116 4.50 4.71 4.65
N ARG A 117 5.01 4.79 5.87
CA ARG A 117 6.08 3.89 6.31
C ARG A 117 5.64 2.42 6.28
N ARG A 118 4.44 2.14 6.75
CA ARG A 118 3.90 0.77 6.72
C ARG A 118 3.68 0.29 5.30
N MET A 119 3.18 1.14 4.44
CA MET A 119 2.97 0.82 3.02
C MET A 119 4.30 0.52 2.32
N ARG A 120 5.31 1.34 2.54
CA ARG A 120 6.64 1.17 1.95
C ARG A 120 7.30 -0.13 2.42
N ALA A 121 7.19 -0.44 3.70
CA ALA A 121 7.71 -1.69 4.24
C ALA A 121 7.03 -2.89 3.59
N ARG A 122 5.72 -2.82 3.38
CA ARG A 122 4.97 -3.90 2.73
C ARG A 122 5.37 -4.09 1.28
N VAL A 123 5.63 -3.00 0.56
CA VAL A 123 6.12 -3.07 -0.82
C VAL A 123 7.47 -3.80 -0.87
N ARG A 124 8.38 -3.49 0.05
CA ARG A 124 9.68 -4.15 0.11
C ARG A 124 9.55 -5.64 0.42
N GLU A 125 8.70 -6.00 1.37
CA GLU A 125 8.43 -7.40 1.70
C GLU A 125 7.89 -8.17 0.49
N TRP A 126 6.97 -7.57 -0.24
CA TRP A 126 6.37 -8.16 -1.42
C TRP A 126 7.43 -8.43 -2.50
N ILE A 127 8.32 -7.48 -2.72
CA ILE A 127 9.45 -7.62 -3.64
C ILE A 127 10.31 -8.81 -3.25
N GLU A 128 10.68 -8.92 -1.98
CA GLU A 128 11.49 -10.03 -1.47
C GLU A 128 10.77 -11.38 -1.59
N GLU A 129 9.48 -11.42 -1.24
CA GLU A 129 8.67 -12.63 -1.33
C GLU A 129 8.57 -13.17 -2.75
N ASN A 130 8.66 -12.29 -3.74
CA ASN A 130 8.60 -12.68 -5.15
C ASN A 130 9.97 -12.93 -5.76
N GLY A 131 11.02 -12.98 -4.94
CA GLY A 131 12.36 -13.31 -5.41
C GLY A 131 12.98 -12.26 -6.32
N ILE A 132 12.62 -10.99 -6.13
CA ILE A 132 13.12 -9.88 -6.93
C ILE A 132 14.21 -9.15 -6.17
N GLU A 133 15.32 -8.88 -6.86
CA GLU A 133 16.40 -8.05 -6.36
C GLU A 133 16.45 -6.77 -7.20
N PRO A 134 15.95 -5.63 -6.66
CA PRO A 134 15.94 -4.40 -7.42
C PRO A 134 17.36 -3.89 -7.69
N THR A 135 17.58 -3.40 -8.91
CA THR A 135 18.86 -2.79 -9.28
C THR A 135 18.89 -1.28 -9.04
N ASN A 136 17.76 -0.71 -8.60
CA ASN A 136 17.63 0.70 -8.26
C ASN A 136 16.97 0.87 -6.90
N GLU A 137 17.23 2.02 -6.28
CA GLU A 137 16.63 2.38 -5.01
C GLU A 137 15.36 3.20 -5.21
N PRO A 138 14.36 3.07 -4.33
CA PRO A 138 13.20 3.95 -4.37
C PRO A 138 13.56 5.37 -3.95
N ASP A 139 12.79 6.34 -4.42
CA ASP A 139 13.00 7.76 -4.12
C ASP A 139 12.93 8.08 -2.61
N TRP A 140 12.19 7.28 -1.86
CA TRP A 140 12.04 7.49 -0.41
C TRP A 140 13.20 6.91 0.42
N GLY A 141 14.19 6.24 -0.21
CA GLY A 141 15.33 5.66 0.50
C GLY A 141 14.98 4.43 1.32
N GLU A 142 15.79 4.13 2.33
CA GLU A 142 15.64 2.94 3.18
C GLU A 142 14.98 3.20 4.53
N ASP A 143 14.59 4.41 4.81
CA ASP A 143 14.01 4.82 6.09
C ASP A 143 12.55 4.41 6.28
N ALA A 144 12.06 3.55 5.41
CA ALA A 144 10.67 3.10 5.38
C ALA A 144 10.34 2.00 6.40
N VAL A 145 11.30 1.58 7.18
CA VAL A 145 11.13 0.42 8.06
C VAL A 145 10.95 0.86 9.51
#